data_4206652793cf8e85df73a133fb2f59c9
#
_entry.id   4206652793cf8e85df73a133fb2f59c9
#
_cell.length_a   1.000
_cell.length_b   1.000
_cell.length_c   1.000
_cell.angle_alpha   90.00
_cell.angle_beta   90.00
_cell.angle_gamma   90.00
#
_symmetry.space_group_name_H-M   'P 1'
#
loop_
_entity.id
_entity.type
_entity.pdbx_description
1 polymer ?
#
loop_
_entity_poly.entity_id
_entity_poly.type
_entity_poly.pdbx_seq_one_letter_code
_entity_poly.pdbx_strand_id
1 'polypeptide(L)'
;MNYTSTRGTVAVNETYALLHGLAEDGGLYVPSLFPTNCLTYNDVKDKNYQEVAAIVLSKLFPCFSEAHLNEMINSAYSDANFSTRDIAPLHSLSLIHI
;
A
#
# COMPACT_ATOMS: atom_id res chain seq x y z
N MET A 1 -11.29 -8.36 -2.42
CA MET A 1 -11.36 -7.70 -1.10
C MET A 1 -12.28 -6.49 -1.20
N ASN A 2 -13.08 -6.25 -0.19
CA ASN A 2 -13.98 -5.11 -0.16
C ASN A 2 -13.36 -3.97 0.64
N TYR A 3 -13.69 -2.75 0.21
CA TYR A 3 -13.26 -1.52 0.86
C TYR A 3 -14.47 -0.69 1.23
N THR A 4 -14.38 0.01 2.33
CA THR A 4 -15.46 0.84 2.87
C THR A 4 -14.91 2.22 3.22
N SER A 5 -15.69 3.27 2.97
CA SER A 5 -15.32 4.62 3.38
C SER A 5 -15.27 4.73 4.91
N THR A 6 -14.35 5.53 5.41
CA THR A 6 -14.29 5.84 6.85
C THR A 6 -15.53 6.57 7.36
N ARG A 7 -16.35 7.10 6.47
CA ARG A 7 -17.58 7.86 6.81
C ARG A 7 -18.86 7.14 6.40
N GLY A 8 -18.76 5.98 5.80
CA GLY A 8 -19.93 5.27 5.27
C GLY A 8 -19.88 3.78 5.53
N THR A 9 -20.89 3.08 5.03
CA THR A 9 -21.04 1.65 5.20
C THR A 9 -21.11 0.87 3.89
N VAL A 10 -21.14 1.58 2.75
CA VAL A 10 -21.24 0.94 1.44
C VAL A 10 -19.88 0.37 1.04
N ALA A 11 -19.85 -0.94 0.77
CA ALA A 11 -18.63 -1.61 0.35
C ALA A 11 -18.46 -1.51 -1.16
N VAL A 12 -17.22 -1.30 -1.59
CA VAL A 12 -16.83 -1.32 -3.01
C VAL A 12 -15.69 -2.32 -3.19
N ASN A 13 -15.43 -2.73 -4.42
CA ASN A 13 -14.29 -3.62 -4.67
C ASN A 13 -12.99 -2.83 -4.66
N GLU A 14 -11.88 -3.55 -4.60
CA GLU A 14 -10.55 -2.96 -4.52
C GLU A 14 -10.20 -2.10 -5.75
N THR A 15 -10.64 -2.51 -6.93
CA THR A 15 -10.38 -1.74 -8.15
C THR A 15 -11.09 -0.39 -8.10
N TYR A 16 -12.34 -0.37 -7.66
CA TYR A 16 -13.10 0.87 -7.51
C TYR A 16 -12.42 1.81 -6.51
N ALA A 17 -12.03 1.28 -5.35
CA ALA A 17 -11.36 2.06 -4.32
C ALA A 17 -10.04 2.67 -4.82
N LEU A 18 -9.25 1.89 -5.55
CA LEU A 18 -7.97 2.33 -6.09
C LEU A 18 -8.14 3.45 -7.13
N LEU A 19 -9.11 3.30 -8.03
CA LEU A 19 -9.33 4.27 -9.09
C LEU A 19 -9.94 5.57 -8.61
N HIS A 20 -10.77 5.54 -7.58
CA HIS A 20 -11.45 6.72 -7.08
C HIS A 20 -10.69 7.46 -5.99
N GLY A 21 -9.84 6.76 -5.24
CA GLY A 21 -9.06 7.36 -4.16
C GLY A 21 -9.91 7.79 -2.98
N LEU A 22 -10.61 8.92 -3.10
CA LEU A 22 -11.52 9.38 -2.06
C LEU A 22 -12.95 8.88 -2.32
N ALA A 23 -13.67 8.59 -1.25
CA ALA A 23 -15.06 8.22 -1.33
C ALA A 23 -15.94 9.45 -1.60
N GLU A 24 -17.14 9.22 -2.15
CA GLU A 24 -18.09 10.31 -2.44
C GLU A 24 -18.49 11.10 -1.20
N ASP A 25 -18.50 10.45 -0.03
CA ASP A 25 -18.85 11.10 1.25
C ASP A 25 -17.66 11.85 1.87
N GLY A 26 -16.53 11.93 1.18
CA GLY A 26 -15.34 12.62 1.68
C GLY A 26 -14.45 11.75 2.57
N GLY A 27 -14.83 10.51 2.81
CA GLY A 27 -14.03 9.58 3.59
C GLY A 27 -12.90 8.95 2.78
N LEU A 28 -12.07 8.18 3.44
CA LEU A 28 -11.00 7.39 2.83
C LEU A 28 -11.45 5.94 2.74
N TYR A 29 -11.06 5.27 1.67
CA TYR A 29 -11.33 3.84 1.55
C TYR A 29 -10.32 3.03 2.36
N VAL A 30 -10.84 2.16 3.20
CA VAL A 30 -10.06 1.21 3.99
C VAL A 30 -10.63 -0.18 3.78
N PRO A 31 -9.84 -1.25 3.95
CA PRO A 31 -10.37 -2.60 3.87
C PRO A 31 -11.54 -2.77 4.84
N SER A 32 -12.65 -3.32 4.37
CA SER A 32 -13.81 -3.57 5.23
C SER A 32 -13.48 -4.56 6.34
N LEU A 33 -12.59 -5.49 6.05
CA LEU A 33 -12.06 -6.45 7.00
C LEU A 33 -10.55 -6.50 6.81
N PHE A 34 -9.79 -6.05 7.81
CA PHE A 34 -8.33 -6.09 7.74
C PHE A 34 -7.84 -7.54 7.82
N PRO A 35 -6.92 -7.94 6.93
CA PRO A 35 -6.31 -9.25 7.04
C PRO A 35 -5.49 -9.33 8.34
N THR A 36 -5.79 -10.33 9.16
CA THR A 36 -5.10 -10.56 10.44
C THR A 36 -4.23 -11.80 10.34
N ASN A 37 -3.12 -11.81 11.09
CA ASN A 37 -2.18 -12.93 11.13
C ASN A 37 -1.67 -13.35 9.74
N CYS A 38 -1.65 -12.43 8.80
CA CYS A 38 -1.22 -12.71 7.43
C CYS A 38 0.27 -12.46 7.21
N LEU A 39 0.94 -11.83 8.18
CA LEU A 39 2.33 -11.42 8.03
C LEU A 39 3.01 -11.38 9.40
N THR A 40 4.24 -11.90 9.47
CA THR A 40 5.08 -11.84 10.66
C THR A 40 6.36 -11.09 10.35
N TYR A 41 7.11 -10.71 11.39
CA TYR A 41 8.42 -10.10 11.21
C TYR A 41 9.37 -11.00 10.40
N ASN A 42 9.32 -12.31 10.63
CA ASN A 42 10.17 -13.26 9.92
C ASN A 42 9.90 -13.28 8.41
N ASP A 43 8.69 -12.93 7.99
CA ASP A 43 8.32 -12.90 6.57
C ASP A 43 8.97 -11.74 5.82
N VAL A 44 9.39 -10.69 6.54
CA VAL A 44 9.87 -9.45 5.91
C VAL A 44 11.29 -9.04 6.31
N LYS A 45 11.87 -9.62 7.35
CA LYS A 45 13.14 -9.14 7.94
C LYS A 45 14.32 -9.11 6.99
N ASP A 46 14.38 -10.03 6.03
CA ASP A 46 15.48 -10.15 5.09
C ASP A 46 15.09 -9.72 3.67
N LYS A 47 13.99 -8.97 3.55
CA LYS A 47 13.43 -8.54 2.26
C LYS A 47 13.79 -7.08 1.98
N ASN A 48 14.00 -6.76 0.71
CA ASN A 48 14.15 -5.38 0.30
C ASN A 48 12.77 -4.70 0.19
N TYR A 49 12.77 -3.40 -0.12
CA TYR A 49 11.53 -2.63 -0.18
C TYR A 49 10.53 -3.20 -1.19
N GLN A 50 11.00 -3.52 -2.39
CA GLN A 50 10.13 -4.06 -3.45
C GLN A 50 9.53 -5.41 -3.07
N GLU A 51 10.31 -6.27 -2.42
CA GLU A 51 9.82 -7.56 -1.96
C GLU A 51 8.77 -7.42 -0.86
N VAL A 52 8.99 -6.53 0.09
CA VAL A 52 8.01 -6.24 1.14
C VAL A 52 6.73 -5.66 0.52
N ALA A 53 6.88 -4.72 -0.43
CA ALA A 53 5.74 -4.14 -1.12
C ALA A 53 4.90 -5.21 -1.84
N ALA A 54 5.55 -6.16 -2.49
CA ALA A 54 4.85 -7.26 -3.16
C ALA A 54 4.02 -8.09 -2.18
N ILE A 55 4.59 -8.40 -1.01
CA ILE A 55 3.89 -9.17 0.02
C ILE A 55 2.69 -8.38 0.54
N VAL A 56 2.88 -7.14 0.94
CA VAL A 56 1.83 -6.30 1.51
C VAL A 56 0.72 -6.05 0.49
N LEU A 57 1.07 -5.64 -0.71
CA LEU A 57 0.08 -5.30 -1.73
C LEU A 57 -0.69 -6.53 -2.23
N SER A 58 -0.07 -7.71 -2.22
CA SER A 58 -0.79 -8.95 -2.55
C SER A 58 -1.91 -9.26 -1.54
N LYS A 59 -1.74 -8.82 -0.30
CA LYS A 59 -2.77 -9.00 0.74
C LYS A 59 -3.89 -7.97 0.63
N LEU A 60 -3.57 -6.76 0.21
CA LEU A 60 -4.53 -5.66 0.11
C LEU A 60 -5.26 -5.64 -1.24
N PHE A 61 -4.59 -6.07 -2.30
CA PHE A 61 -5.13 -6.04 -3.66
C PHE A 61 -4.96 -7.40 -4.35
N PRO A 62 -5.68 -8.44 -3.88
CA PRO A 62 -5.54 -9.77 -4.47
C PRO A 62 -6.07 -9.88 -5.91
N CYS A 63 -6.70 -8.82 -6.45
CA CYS A 63 -7.15 -8.80 -7.83
C CYS A 63 -6.02 -8.79 -8.85
N PHE A 64 -4.81 -8.35 -8.46
CA PHE A 64 -3.65 -8.34 -9.34
C PHE A 64 -2.92 -9.67 -9.28
N SER A 65 -2.49 -10.18 -10.44
CA SER A 65 -1.62 -11.36 -10.46
C SER A 65 -0.25 -11.01 -9.89
N GLU A 66 0.47 -12.02 -9.41
CA GLU A 66 1.80 -11.84 -8.83
C GLU A 66 2.76 -11.22 -9.85
N ALA A 67 2.75 -11.71 -11.09
CA ALA A 67 3.61 -11.18 -12.14
C ALA A 67 3.31 -9.72 -12.45
N HIS A 68 2.03 -9.37 -12.54
CA HIS A 68 1.58 -8.00 -12.81
C HIS A 68 1.96 -7.06 -11.67
N LEU A 69 1.76 -7.52 -10.44
CA LEU A 69 2.08 -6.76 -9.24
C LEU A 69 3.59 -6.49 -9.14
N ASN A 70 4.42 -7.50 -9.41
CA ASN A 70 5.87 -7.35 -9.40
C ASN A 70 6.34 -6.35 -10.47
N GLU A 71 5.74 -6.39 -11.65
CA GLU A 71 6.07 -5.44 -12.72
C GLU A 71 5.75 -4.00 -12.30
N MET A 72 4.57 -3.78 -11.72
CA MET A 72 4.15 -2.46 -11.25
C MET A 72 5.05 -1.95 -10.12
N ILE A 73 5.41 -2.82 -9.18
CA ILE A 73 6.26 -2.47 -8.05
C ILE A 73 7.65 -2.09 -8.51
N ASN A 74 8.25 -2.88 -9.40
CA ASN A 74 9.59 -2.61 -9.90
C ASN A 74 9.65 -1.32 -10.73
N SER A 75 8.57 -0.98 -11.41
CA SER A 75 8.45 0.26 -12.15
C SER A 75 8.26 1.47 -11.23
N ALA A 76 7.38 1.34 -10.24
CA ALA A 76 7.04 2.44 -9.32
C ALA A 76 8.15 2.73 -8.32
N TYR A 77 8.70 1.69 -7.70
CA TYR A 77 9.72 1.82 -6.66
C TYR A 77 11.11 1.62 -7.25
N SER A 78 11.55 2.60 -8.01
CA SER A 78 12.87 2.61 -8.64
C SER A 78 13.54 3.95 -8.43
N ASP A 79 14.86 4.02 -8.63
CA ASP A 79 15.64 5.25 -8.50
C ASP A 79 15.12 6.37 -9.40
N ALA A 80 14.52 6.02 -10.53
CA ALA A 80 14.00 7.00 -11.48
C ALA A 80 12.81 7.80 -10.93
N ASN A 81 12.08 7.23 -9.95
CA ASN A 81 10.86 7.84 -9.40
C ASN A 81 11.07 8.44 -8.00
N PHE A 82 12.27 8.30 -7.43
CA PHE A 82 12.58 8.80 -6.10
C PHE A 82 13.80 9.68 -6.13
N SER A 83 13.85 10.66 -5.23
CA SER A 83 14.95 11.64 -5.16
C SER A 83 16.24 11.05 -4.58
N THR A 84 16.17 9.87 -3.97
CA THR A 84 17.32 9.19 -3.38
C THR A 84 17.34 7.73 -3.82
N ARG A 85 18.49 7.06 -3.60
CA ARG A 85 18.62 5.61 -3.85
C ARG A 85 17.76 4.78 -2.92
N ASP A 86 17.62 5.26 -1.68
CA ASP A 86 16.79 4.58 -0.70
C ASP A 86 15.33 4.94 -0.95
N ILE A 87 14.51 3.92 -1.19
CA ILE A 87 13.08 4.11 -1.39
C ILE A 87 12.44 4.38 -0.03
N ALA A 88 11.74 5.50 0.06
CA ALA A 88 11.07 5.95 1.28
C ALA A 88 12.00 5.96 2.51
N PRO A 89 13.16 6.64 2.44
CA PRO A 89 14.07 6.69 3.57
C PRO A 89 13.48 7.50 4.73
N LEU A 90 14.00 7.23 5.93
CA LEU A 90 13.64 8.02 7.09
C LEU A 90 14.35 9.36 7.06
N HIS A 91 13.61 10.44 7.32
CA HIS A 91 14.14 11.78 7.45
C HIS A 91 13.94 12.26 8.88
N SER A 92 14.99 12.87 9.45
CA SER A 92 14.88 13.45 10.78
C SER A 92 14.38 14.89 10.65
N LEU A 93 13.24 15.16 11.27
CA LEU A 93 12.65 16.49 11.34
C LEU A 93 12.59 16.93 12.80
N SER A 94 12.99 18.18 13.07
CA SER A 94 12.94 18.71 14.42
C SER A 94 12.06 19.94 14.46
N LEU A 95 11.09 19.95 15.37
CA LEU A 95 10.25 21.13 15.62
C LEU A 95 10.97 22.21 16.42
N ILE A 96 12.10 21.86 17.04
CA ILE A 96 12.87 22.80 17.86
C ILE A 96 13.64 23.81 17.00
N HIS A 97 13.96 23.43 15.78
CA HIS A 97 14.78 24.25 14.87
C HIS A 97 13.95 25.05 13.86
N ILE A 98 12.69 25.13 14.09
CA ILE A 98 11.78 25.90 13.24
C ILE A 98 11.72 27.36 13.69
#